data_df1c0eb65d2497db78c51ac5f4e080f6
#
_entry.id   df1c0eb65d2497db78c51ac5f4e080f6
#
_cell.length_a   1.000
_cell.length_b   1.000
_cell.length_c   1.000
_cell.angle_alpha   90.00
_cell.angle_beta   90.00
_cell.angle_gamma   90.00
#
_symmetry.space_group_name_H-M   'P 1'
#
loop_
_entity.id
_entity.type
_entity.pdbx_description
1 polymer ?
#
loop_
_entity_poly.entity_id
_entity_poly.type
_entity_poly.pdbx_seq_one_letter_code
_entity_poly.pdbx_strand_id
1 'polypeptide(L)'
;MAENKTLCAAVLGASGYTGAETVRLLAAHPHVDAVAATGNSLAGKNLSEIFPHLAGATDLPVVKAEDLDWSEIDVAFGCLPHGTSQDLIETLPDHVKVVDLSADYRLRDADLYAQTYGRSHLNPTRTASVKYGLPEWRGTDLAGEQLVACPGCYPTASLLALLPSITLIDPDSVIIDAKSGVSGAGRGLKEGNLFSEAAEGVHAYGVGKHRHAPEIEQELNLEAGRDDIGVTFTPHLIPMTRGELVTCHVRGDVDQIQAALEAKYADAPFVAVLPLDAPPPDTRHVRGTNKCRIAVYPARVKGRVIVIEVIDNLVKGSTGQAI
;
A
#
# COMPACT_ATOMS: atom_id res chain seq x y z
N MET A 1 -17.01 -31.92 4.42
CA MET A 1 -15.93 -30.93 4.23
C MET A 1 -16.38 -30.11 3.03
N ALA A 2 -16.68 -28.84 3.20
CA ALA A 2 -16.96 -27.97 2.05
C ALA A 2 -15.69 -27.96 1.18
N GLU A 3 -15.81 -28.29 -0.11
CA GLU A 3 -14.77 -28.06 -1.08
C GLU A 3 -14.42 -26.58 -0.99
N ASN A 4 -13.18 -26.26 -0.63
CA ASN A 4 -12.69 -24.89 -0.69
C ASN A 4 -12.65 -24.51 -2.18
N LYS A 5 -13.70 -23.84 -2.65
CA LYS A 5 -13.74 -23.29 -4.00
C LYS A 5 -12.57 -22.30 -4.14
N THR A 6 -11.71 -22.52 -5.10
CA THR A 6 -10.68 -21.54 -5.49
C THR A 6 -11.37 -20.35 -6.14
N LEU A 7 -11.06 -19.13 -5.66
CA LEU A 7 -11.61 -17.90 -6.23
C LEU A 7 -10.89 -17.53 -7.52
N CYS A 8 -11.65 -17.11 -8.52
CA CYS A 8 -11.12 -16.62 -9.80
C CYS A 8 -10.86 -15.11 -9.72
N ALA A 9 -9.61 -14.70 -9.91
CA ALA A 9 -9.20 -13.32 -9.83
C ALA A 9 -8.86 -12.69 -11.17
N ALA A 10 -9.31 -11.45 -11.40
CA ALA A 10 -8.84 -10.58 -12.47
C ALA A 10 -7.84 -9.55 -11.92
N VAL A 11 -6.71 -9.35 -12.61
CA VAL A 11 -5.73 -8.32 -12.28
C VAL A 11 -5.81 -7.19 -13.30
N LEU A 12 -6.35 -6.06 -12.87
CA LEU A 12 -6.56 -4.87 -13.71
C LEU A 12 -5.28 -4.04 -13.75
N GLY A 13 -4.75 -3.79 -14.94
CA GLY A 13 -3.47 -3.09 -15.08
C GLY A 13 -2.25 -4.00 -14.84
N ALA A 14 -2.34 -5.28 -15.22
CA ALA A 14 -1.30 -6.29 -15.04
C ALA A 14 0.05 -5.96 -15.71
N SER A 15 0.08 -5.02 -16.65
CA SER A 15 1.29 -4.54 -17.33
C SER A 15 2.15 -3.55 -16.51
N GLY A 16 1.68 -3.11 -15.34
CA GLY A 16 2.43 -2.31 -14.35
C GLY A 16 3.21 -3.17 -13.35
N TYR A 17 4.10 -2.55 -12.56
CA TYR A 17 4.84 -3.28 -11.51
C TYR A 17 3.93 -3.90 -10.47
N THR A 18 2.94 -3.15 -9.99
CA THR A 18 1.96 -3.63 -9.00
C THR A 18 1.16 -4.80 -9.56
N GLY A 19 0.64 -4.69 -10.80
CA GLY A 19 -0.12 -5.77 -11.40
C GLY A 19 0.69 -7.03 -11.64
N ALA A 20 1.94 -6.91 -12.14
CA ALA A 20 2.84 -8.04 -12.33
C ALA A 20 3.17 -8.74 -10.99
N GLU A 21 3.36 -7.96 -9.94
CA GLU A 21 3.63 -8.50 -8.61
C GLU A 21 2.39 -9.18 -8.00
N THR A 22 1.18 -8.62 -8.23
CA THR A 22 -0.09 -9.26 -7.86
C THR A 22 -0.22 -10.64 -8.51
N VAL A 23 -0.01 -10.71 -9.83
CA VAL A 23 -0.04 -11.99 -10.57
C VAL A 23 1.00 -12.97 -10.03
N ARG A 24 2.23 -12.50 -9.74
CA ARG A 24 3.30 -13.34 -9.18
C ARG A 24 2.92 -13.95 -7.83
N LEU A 25 2.29 -13.17 -6.95
CA LEU A 25 1.88 -13.65 -5.64
C LEU A 25 0.67 -14.60 -5.74
N LEU A 26 -0.30 -14.27 -6.58
CA LEU A 26 -1.47 -15.13 -6.81
C LEU A 26 -1.10 -16.48 -7.42
N ALA A 27 -0.08 -16.55 -8.27
CA ALA A 27 0.39 -17.81 -8.85
C ALA A 27 0.84 -18.86 -7.82
N ALA A 28 1.12 -18.45 -6.59
CA ALA A 28 1.46 -19.33 -5.47
C ALA A 28 0.39 -19.32 -4.35
N HIS A 29 -0.75 -18.67 -4.57
CA HIS A 29 -1.79 -18.55 -3.54
C HIS A 29 -2.66 -19.82 -3.48
N PRO A 30 -2.93 -20.39 -2.29
CA PRO A 30 -3.61 -21.68 -2.18
C PRO A 30 -5.11 -21.64 -2.50
N HIS A 31 -5.74 -20.45 -2.54
CA HIS A 31 -7.20 -20.29 -2.62
C HIS A 31 -7.66 -19.28 -3.67
N VAL A 32 -6.76 -18.63 -4.38
CA VAL A 32 -7.09 -17.62 -5.39
C VAL A 32 -6.21 -17.83 -6.62
N ASP A 33 -6.83 -18.03 -7.76
CA ASP A 33 -6.16 -18.15 -9.05
C ASP A 33 -6.32 -16.87 -9.87
N ALA A 34 -5.22 -16.31 -10.36
CA ALA A 34 -5.27 -15.25 -11.37
C ALA A 34 -5.66 -15.89 -12.72
N VAL A 35 -6.89 -15.64 -13.16
CA VAL A 35 -7.43 -16.20 -14.42
C VAL A 35 -7.51 -15.16 -15.53
N ALA A 36 -7.42 -13.87 -15.21
CA ALA A 36 -7.50 -12.79 -16.17
C ALA A 36 -6.49 -11.67 -15.82
N ALA A 37 -5.88 -11.10 -16.87
CA ALA A 37 -4.94 -9.99 -16.77
C ALA A 37 -5.32 -8.90 -17.76
N THR A 38 -5.48 -7.63 -17.33
CA THR A 38 -5.81 -6.56 -18.24
C THR A 38 -4.72 -5.52 -18.42
N GLY A 39 -4.72 -4.86 -19.58
CA GLY A 39 -3.83 -3.75 -19.89
C GLY A 39 -4.09 -3.20 -21.29
N ASN A 40 -4.32 -1.89 -21.40
CA ASN A 40 -4.74 -1.29 -22.69
C ASN A 40 -3.62 -1.28 -23.74
N SER A 41 -2.45 -0.73 -23.40
CA SER A 41 -1.34 -0.53 -24.37
C SER A 41 -0.59 -1.80 -24.73
N LEU A 42 -0.72 -2.87 -23.95
CA LEU A 42 -0.03 -4.15 -24.15
C LEU A 42 -1.01 -5.31 -24.34
N ALA A 43 -2.28 -5.03 -24.63
CA ALA A 43 -3.26 -6.04 -24.99
C ALA A 43 -2.78 -6.85 -26.22
N GLY A 44 -2.99 -8.17 -26.17
CA GLY A 44 -2.54 -9.11 -27.19
C GLY A 44 -1.17 -9.74 -26.93
N LYS A 45 -0.43 -9.31 -25.88
CA LYS A 45 0.81 -9.95 -25.44
C LYS A 45 0.56 -10.85 -24.25
N ASN A 46 1.39 -11.88 -24.08
CA ASN A 46 1.41 -12.65 -22.85
C ASN A 46 2.21 -11.92 -21.76
N LEU A 47 1.85 -12.16 -20.49
CA LEU A 47 2.57 -11.56 -19.37
C LEU A 47 4.06 -11.95 -19.32
N SER A 48 4.41 -13.17 -19.74
CA SER A 48 5.80 -13.63 -19.85
C SER A 48 6.62 -12.88 -20.89
N GLU A 49 6.00 -12.32 -21.94
CA GLU A 49 6.68 -11.46 -22.92
C GLU A 49 6.97 -10.06 -22.34
N ILE A 50 6.12 -9.60 -21.41
CA ILE A 50 6.25 -8.29 -20.75
C ILE A 50 7.18 -8.39 -19.54
N PHE A 51 7.05 -9.48 -18.79
CA PHE A 51 7.76 -9.80 -17.55
C PHE A 51 8.29 -11.24 -17.59
N PRO A 52 9.47 -11.48 -18.18
CA PRO A 52 10.02 -12.82 -18.38
C PRO A 52 10.15 -13.67 -17.11
N HIS A 53 10.24 -13.04 -15.94
CA HIS A 53 10.31 -13.75 -14.66
C HIS A 53 8.98 -14.41 -14.23
N LEU A 54 7.87 -14.14 -14.93
CA LEU A 54 6.59 -14.81 -14.71
C LEU A 54 6.46 -16.10 -15.55
N ALA A 55 7.36 -16.33 -16.50
CA ALA A 55 7.36 -17.54 -17.32
C ALA A 55 7.43 -18.80 -16.44
N GLY A 56 6.53 -19.75 -16.69
CA GLY A 56 6.43 -21.00 -15.92
C GLY A 56 5.65 -20.91 -14.61
N ALA A 57 5.38 -19.71 -14.07
CA ALA A 57 4.47 -19.52 -12.93
C ALA A 57 3.04 -19.27 -13.42
N THR A 58 2.90 -18.42 -14.42
CA THR A 58 1.64 -18.12 -15.11
C THR A 58 1.97 -17.48 -16.46
N ASP A 59 1.15 -17.72 -17.47
CA ASP A 59 1.32 -17.12 -18.81
C ASP A 59 -0.04 -16.63 -19.33
N LEU A 60 -0.64 -15.68 -18.61
CA LEU A 60 -1.91 -15.10 -18.97
C LEU A 60 -1.74 -14.12 -20.15
N PRO A 61 -2.64 -14.16 -21.15
CA PRO A 61 -2.72 -13.10 -22.13
C PRO A 61 -3.23 -11.81 -21.48
N VAL A 62 -2.63 -10.70 -21.85
CA VAL A 62 -3.14 -9.38 -21.47
C VAL A 62 -4.24 -8.98 -22.44
N VAL A 63 -5.44 -8.75 -21.93
CA VAL A 63 -6.62 -8.35 -22.69
C VAL A 63 -7.10 -6.97 -22.26
N LYS A 64 -8.04 -6.38 -22.97
CA LYS A 64 -8.72 -5.18 -22.47
C LYS A 64 -9.79 -5.58 -21.46
N ALA A 65 -10.10 -4.70 -20.52
CA ALA A 65 -11.13 -4.95 -19.51
C ALA A 65 -12.54 -5.14 -20.11
N GLU A 66 -12.81 -4.49 -21.24
CA GLU A 66 -14.06 -4.61 -22.00
C GLU A 66 -14.25 -5.98 -22.67
N ASP A 67 -13.17 -6.73 -22.85
CA ASP A 67 -13.17 -8.05 -23.49
C ASP A 67 -13.29 -9.20 -22.46
N LEU A 68 -13.32 -8.90 -21.15
CA LEU A 68 -13.44 -9.92 -20.11
C LEU A 68 -14.88 -10.40 -19.93
N ASP A 69 -15.04 -11.71 -19.76
CA ASP A 69 -16.27 -12.29 -19.22
C ASP A 69 -16.24 -12.20 -17.67
N TRP A 70 -16.93 -11.20 -17.15
CA TRP A 70 -16.99 -10.94 -15.72
C TRP A 70 -17.79 -11.98 -14.94
N SER A 71 -18.59 -12.82 -15.60
CA SER A 71 -19.37 -13.89 -14.91
C SER A 71 -18.49 -14.97 -14.27
N GLU A 72 -17.26 -15.10 -14.76
CA GLU A 72 -16.27 -16.06 -14.28
C GLU A 72 -15.33 -15.48 -13.20
N ILE A 73 -15.49 -14.20 -12.83
CA ILE A 73 -14.59 -13.49 -11.93
C ILE A 73 -15.25 -13.29 -10.57
N ASP A 74 -14.63 -13.79 -9.51
CA ASP A 74 -15.07 -13.61 -8.12
C ASP A 74 -14.47 -12.32 -7.50
N VAL A 75 -13.21 -11.99 -7.86
CA VAL A 75 -12.48 -10.82 -7.29
C VAL A 75 -11.63 -10.11 -8.32
N ALA A 76 -11.59 -8.78 -8.26
CA ALA A 76 -10.74 -7.94 -9.10
C ALA A 76 -9.72 -7.15 -8.25
N PHE A 77 -8.43 -7.22 -8.63
CA PHE A 77 -7.37 -6.41 -8.06
C PHE A 77 -7.11 -5.20 -8.95
N GLY A 78 -7.45 -4.00 -8.47
CA GLY A 78 -7.33 -2.73 -9.19
C GLY A 78 -5.90 -2.17 -9.15
N CYS A 79 -5.03 -2.56 -10.09
CA CYS A 79 -3.65 -2.06 -10.21
C CYS A 79 -3.52 -0.95 -11.27
N LEU A 80 -4.55 -0.13 -11.41
CA LEU A 80 -4.64 0.94 -12.40
C LEU A 80 -4.00 2.25 -11.90
N PRO A 81 -3.62 3.17 -12.80
CA PRO A 81 -3.19 4.51 -12.41
C PRO A 81 -4.30 5.26 -11.65
N HIS A 82 -3.88 6.13 -10.74
CA HIS A 82 -4.81 7.02 -10.02
C HIS A 82 -5.64 7.87 -11.00
N GLY A 83 -6.89 8.09 -10.67
CA GLY A 83 -7.85 8.84 -11.48
C GLY A 83 -8.48 8.03 -12.61
N THR A 84 -8.07 6.78 -12.84
CA THR A 84 -8.63 5.91 -13.88
C THR A 84 -9.28 4.65 -13.33
N SER A 85 -8.97 4.29 -12.09
CA SER A 85 -9.50 3.08 -11.45
C SER A 85 -11.01 3.20 -11.24
N GLN A 86 -11.49 4.34 -10.75
CA GLN A 86 -12.91 4.58 -10.54
C GLN A 86 -13.74 4.47 -11.82
N ASP A 87 -13.20 4.86 -13.00
CA ASP A 87 -13.92 4.75 -14.27
C ASP A 87 -14.29 3.29 -14.59
N LEU A 88 -13.42 2.35 -14.26
CA LEU A 88 -13.66 0.93 -14.46
C LEU A 88 -14.44 0.30 -13.30
N ILE A 89 -14.05 0.58 -12.05
CA ILE A 89 -14.65 -0.04 -10.86
C ILE A 89 -16.14 0.26 -10.77
N GLU A 90 -16.57 1.47 -11.13
CA GLU A 90 -18.00 1.84 -11.11
C GLU A 90 -18.83 1.11 -12.20
N THR A 91 -18.19 0.39 -13.11
CA THR A 91 -18.87 -0.41 -14.16
C THR A 91 -18.86 -1.90 -13.90
N LEU A 92 -18.15 -2.37 -12.88
CA LEU A 92 -18.04 -3.79 -12.57
C LEU A 92 -19.37 -4.36 -12.03
N PRO A 93 -19.69 -5.64 -12.35
CA PRO A 93 -20.87 -6.29 -11.79
C PRO A 93 -20.82 -6.39 -10.27
N ASP A 94 -21.97 -6.29 -9.61
CA ASP A 94 -22.10 -6.29 -8.16
C ASP A 94 -21.57 -7.56 -7.46
N HIS A 95 -21.50 -8.69 -8.14
CA HIS A 95 -20.97 -9.92 -7.57
C HIS A 95 -19.45 -9.93 -7.49
N VAL A 96 -18.73 -9.11 -8.27
CA VAL A 96 -17.26 -9.05 -8.29
C VAL A 96 -16.77 -8.24 -7.10
N LYS A 97 -16.07 -8.88 -6.17
CA LYS A 97 -15.37 -8.16 -5.09
C LYS A 97 -14.19 -7.38 -5.64
N VAL A 98 -13.88 -6.21 -5.07
CA VAL A 98 -12.80 -5.38 -5.57
C VAL A 98 -11.84 -5.02 -4.45
N VAL A 99 -10.53 -5.21 -4.70
CA VAL A 99 -9.45 -4.64 -3.90
C VAL A 99 -8.72 -3.63 -4.76
N ASP A 100 -8.93 -2.34 -4.48
CA ASP A 100 -8.33 -1.27 -5.29
C ASP A 100 -7.00 -0.81 -4.71
N LEU A 101 -5.93 -1.02 -5.47
CA LEU A 101 -4.57 -0.57 -5.12
C LEU A 101 -4.27 0.84 -5.64
N SER A 102 -5.20 1.46 -6.38
CA SER A 102 -5.11 2.87 -6.76
C SER A 102 -5.39 3.77 -5.55
N ALA A 103 -5.34 5.07 -5.75
CA ALA A 103 -5.67 6.03 -4.70
C ALA A 103 -7.14 6.48 -4.71
N ASP A 104 -7.94 5.97 -5.66
CA ASP A 104 -9.22 6.57 -5.99
C ASP A 104 -10.27 6.45 -4.88
N TYR A 105 -10.17 5.43 -4.02
CA TYR A 105 -11.11 5.21 -2.91
C TYR A 105 -10.48 5.32 -1.52
N ARG A 106 -9.23 5.82 -1.39
CA ARG A 106 -8.54 5.90 -0.10
C ARG A 106 -9.02 7.05 0.78
N LEU A 107 -9.30 8.22 0.17
CA LEU A 107 -9.78 9.39 0.87
C LEU A 107 -11.31 9.38 0.94
N ARG A 108 -11.88 9.44 2.16
CA ARG A 108 -13.32 9.45 2.39
C ARG A 108 -13.97 10.77 1.98
N ASP A 109 -13.23 11.87 2.13
CA ASP A 109 -13.66 13.20 1.72
C ASP A 109 -13.36 13.40 0.23
N ALA A 110 -14.43 13.52 -0.57
CA ALA A 110 -14.34 13.70 -2.01
C ALA A 110 -13.76 15.06 -2.42
N ASP A 111 -13.92 16.09 -1.60
CA ASP A 111 -13.34 17.42 -1.86
C ASP A 111 -11.83 17.38 -1.59
N LEU A 112 -11.40 16.72 -0.51
CA LEU A 112 -9.99 16.47 -0.24
C LEU A 112 -9.36 15.60 -1.33
N TYR A 113 -10.09 14.58 -1.82
CA TYR A 113 -9.64 13.79 -2.98
C TYR A 113 -9.43 14.69 -4.20
N ALA A 114 -10.40 15.54 -4.53
CA ALA A 114 -10.31 16.45 -5.69
C ALA A 114 -9.13 17.42 -5.57
N GLN A 115 -8.89 17.97 -4.38
CA GLN A 115 -7.74 18.83 -4.11
C GLN A 115 -6.39 18.09 -4.25
N THR A 116 -6.34 16.85 -3.76
CA THR A 116 -5.12 16.03 -3.72
C THR A 116 -4.75 15.46 -5.09
N TYR A 117 -5.74 15.01 -5.86
CA TYR A 117 -5.55 14.30 -7.13
C TYR A 117 -5.90 15.12 -8.38
N GLY A 118 -6.45 16.33 -8.22
CA GLY A 118 -6.78 17.23 -9.32
C GLY A 118 -7.96 16.78 -10.18
N ARG A 119 -8.81 15.90 -9.64
CA ARG A 119 -9.99 15.34 -10.33
C ARG A 119 -11.11 15.10 -9.34
N SER A 120 -12.34 15.47 -9.70
CA SER A 120 -13.51 15.14 -8.90
C SER A 120 -13.76 13.64 -8.84
N HIS A 121 -14.15 13.12 -7.68
CA HIS A 121 -14.52 11.71 -7.53
C HIS A 121 -15.87 11.43 -8.23
N LEU A 122 -15.96 10.30 -8.95
CA LEU A 122 -17.19 9.94 -9.69
C LEU A 122 -18.34 9.56 -8.75
N ASN A 123 -18.02 8.95 -7.61
CA ASN A 123 -19.02 8.49 -6.64
C ASN A 123 -18.64 8.94 -5.21
N PRO A 124 -18.92 10.20 -4.83
CA PRO A 124 -18.60 10.74 -3.51
C PRO A 124 -19.24 9.95 -2.35
N THR A 125 -20.47 9.47 -2.56
CA THR A 125 -21.18 8.69 -1.53
C THR A 125 -20.50 7.34 -1.27
N ARG A 126 -20.07 6.66 -2.33
CA ARG A 126 -19.40 5.38 -2.22
C ARG A 126 -18.04 5.53 -1.55
N THR A 127 -17.22 6.50 -1.99
CA THR A 127 -15.86 6.68 -1.41
C THR A 127 -15.91 6.99 0.09
N ALA A 128 -16.94 7.72 0.57
CA ALA A 128 -17.12 8.01 1.99
C ALA A 128 -17.32 6.73 2.84
N SER A 129 -17.80 5.64 2.26
CA SER A 129 -18.13 4.39 2.94
C SER A 129 -17.14 3.25 2.71
N VAL A 130 -16.25 3.37 1.72
CA VAL A 130 -15.25 2.33 1.38
C VAL A 130 -14.33 2.08 2.58
N LYS A 131 -14.08 0.79 2.85
CA LYS A 131 -13.17 0.39 3.91
C LYS A 131 -11.73 0.53 3.48
N TYR A 132 -10.94 1.10 4.38
CA TYR A 132 -9.49 1.23 4.22
C TYR A 132 -8.81 -0.09 4.57
N GLY A 133 -8.12 -0.68 3.60
CA GLY A 133 -7.61 -2.05 3.62
C GLY A 133 -6.25 -2.19 4.30
N LEU A 134 -6.22 -1.98 5.62
CA LEU A 134 -5.08 -2.26 6.48
C LEU A 134 -5.45 -3.42 7.43
N PRO A 135 -5.32 -4.70 7.01
CA PRO A 135 -5.83 -5.86 7.75
C PRO A 135 -5.31 -5.97 9.18
N GLU A 136 -4.07 -5.63 9.45
CA GLU A 136 -3.50 -5.64 10.80
C GLU A 136 -4.18 -4.65 11.75
N TRP A 137 -4.86 -3.64 11.19
CA TRP A 137 -5.60 -2.65 11.96
C TRP A 137 -7.10 -2.88 11.90
N ARG A 138 -7.67 -3.05 10.71
CA ARG A 138 -9.12 -3.19 10.49
C ARG A 138 -9.64 -4.61 10.67
N GLY A 139 -8.76 -5.64 10.59
CA GLY A 139 -9.11 -7.03 10.88
C GLY A 139 -10.38 -7.51 10.17
N THR A 140 -11.35 -7.94 10.95
CA THR A 140 -12.61 -8.49 10.44
C THR A 140 -13.56 -7.47 9.79
N ASP A 141 -13.32 -6.17 9.95
CA ASP A 141 -14.16 -5.11 9.35
C ASP A 141 -14.13 -5.12 7.82
N LEU A 142 -13.14 -5.81 7.24
CA LEU A 142 -13.00 -5.96 5.78
C LEU A 142 -13.82 -7.14 5.24
N ALA A 143 -14.24 -8.07 6.12
CA ALA A 143 -14.94 -9.27 5.69
C ALA A 143 -16.32 -8.93 5.11
N GLY A 144 -16.58 -9.42 3.90
CA GLY A 144 -17.87 -9.22 3.23
C GLY A 144 -17.97 -7.92 2.43
N GLU A 145 -17.02 -7.00 2.56
CA GLU A 145 -17.05 -5.75 1.79
C GLU A 145 -16.98 -6.00 0.28
N GLN A 146 -17.67 -5.13 -0.47
CA GLN A 146 -17.69 -5.18 -1.94
C GLN A 146 -16.45 -4.53 -2.54
N LEU A 147 -15.98 -3.46 -1.92
CA LEU A 147 -14.84 -2.68 -2.34
C LEU A 147 -13.97 -2.34 -1.12
N VAL A 148 -12.68 -2.64 -1.23
CA VAL A 148 -11.67 -2.30 -0.22
C VAL A 148 -10.59 -1.45 -0.89
N ALA A 149 -10.26 -0.30 -0.28
CA ALA A 149 -9.19 0.58 -0.74
C ALA A 149 -7.86 0.17 -0.09
N CYS A 150 -6.95 -0.41 -0.86
CA CYS A 150 -5.62 -0.77 -0.38
C CYS A 150 -4.76 0.48 -0.16
N PRO A 151 -4.08 0.62 1.00
CA PRO A 151 -3.20 1.76 1.31
C PRO A 151 -2.08 2.00 0.30
N GLY A 152 -1.57 3.22 0.25
CA GLY A 152 -0.28 3.51 -0.36
C GLY A 152 0.88 2.90 0.43
N CYS A 153 2.07 2.77 -0.18
CA CYS A 153 3.21 2.16 0.51
C CYS A 153 3.63 2.96 1.75
N TYR A 154 3.85 4.26 1.62
CA TYR A 154 4.17 5.11 2.77
C TYR A 154 3.06 5.16 3.83
N PRO A 155 1.75 5.25 3.49
CA PRO A 155 0.70 5.08 4.46
C PRO A 155 0.72 3.73 5.16
N THR A 156 0.92 2.61 4.44
CA THR A 156 1.05 1.28 5.07
C THR A 156 2.15 1.29 6.14
N ALA A 157 3.35 1.75 5.78
CA ALA A 157 4.48 1.81 6.68
C ALA A 157 4.20 2.75 7.87
N SER A 158 3.83 4.00 7.60
CA SER A 158 3.63 5.00 8.64
C SER A 158 2.50 4.64 9.61
N LEU A 159 1.39 4.09 9.09
CA LEU A 159 0.24 3.73 9.90
C LEU A 159 0.50 2.50 10.78
N LEU A 160 1.20 1.48 10.25
CA LEU A 160 1.62 0.34 11.08
C LEU A 160 2.57 0.77 12.22
N ALA A 161 3.41 1.79 11.99
CA ALA A 161 4.31 2.33 12.99
C ALA A 161 3.61 3.20 14.06
N LEU A 162 2.52 3.90 13.70
CA LEU A 162 1.97 4.97 14.54
C LEU A 162 0.61 4.66 15.16
N LEU A 163 -0.28 3.95 14.44
CA LEU A 163 -1.67 3.71 14.89
C LEU A 163 -1.75 3.10 16.29
N PRO A 164 -0.94 2.07 16.66
CA PRO A 164 -1.06 1.48 17.99
C PRO A 164 -0.78 2.42 19.15
N SER A 165 -0.03 3.49 18.90
CA SER A 165 0.40 4.44 19.92
C SER A 165 -0.11 5.87 19.70
N ILE A 166 -1.00 6.11 18.74
CA ILE A 166 -1.42 7.47 18.36
C ILE A 166 -2.03 8.26 19.52
N THR A 167 -2.71 7.60 20.45
CA THR A 167 -3.28 8.23 21.66
C THR A 167 -2.25 8.44 22.77
N LEU A 168 -1.05 7.90 22.63
CA LEU A 168 0.07 8.00 23.61
C LEU A 168 1.13 9.01 23.20
N ILE A 169 1.04 9.54 21.99
CA ILE A 169 1.99 10.54 21.46
C ILE A 169 1.35 11.93 21.39
N ASP A 170 2.21 12.94 21.43
CA ASP A 170 1.80 14.33 21.18
C ASP A 170 1.44 14.49 19.70
N PRO A 171 0.19 14.79 19.36
CA PRO A 171 -0.28 14.85 17.97
C PRO A 171 0.42 15.90 17.11
N ASP A 172 0.90 17.00 17.73
CA ASP A 172 1.62 18.08 17.03
C ASP A 172 3.08 17.73 16.75
N SER A 173 3.52 16.53 17.16
CA SER A 173 4.93 16.15 17.07
C SER A 173 5.26 15.20 15.92
N VAL A 174 4.30 14.78 15.13
CA VAL A 174 4.48 13.72 14.11
C VAL A 174 5.26 14.22 12.91
N ILE A 175 6.51 13.76 12.80
CA ILE A 175 7.39 13.99 11.65
C ILE A 175 7.72 12.65 11.02
N ILE A 176 7.49 12.51 9.74
CA ILE A 176 7.72 11.29 8.97
C ILE A 176 8.73 11.57 7.86
N ASP A 177 9.91 10.98 7.99
CA ASP A 177 10.98 11.05 7.00
C ASP A 177 11.13 9.67 6.33
N ALA A 178 10.71 9.58 5.06
CA ALA A 178 10.52 8.33 4.37
C ALA A 178 11.47 8.19 3.16
N LYS A 179 11.95 6.97 2.92
CA LYS A 179 12.85 6.61 1.82
C LYS A 179 12.26 5.42 1.07
N SER A 180 12.10 5.54 -0.24
CA SER A 180 11.57 4.47 -1.07
C SER A 180 12.46 4.19 -2.27
N GLY A 181 12.50 2.93 -2.66
CA GLY A 181 13.08 2.51 -3.93
C GLY A 181 12.28 3.05 -5.13
N VAL A 182 12.95 3.19 -6.25
CA VAL A 182 12.44 3.84 -7.48
C VAL A 182 11.21 3.14 -8.06
N SER A 183 11.01 1.83 -7.80
CA SER A 183 9.81 1.11 -8.25
C SER A 183 8.50 1.69 -7.70
N GLY A 184 8.54 2.43 -6.58
CA GLY A 184 7.39 3.14 -6.03
C GLY A 184 6.85 4.26 -6.93
N ALA A 185 7.67 4.78 -7.84
CA ALA A 185 7.26 5.75 -8.84
C ALA A 185 6.52 5.13 -10.05
N GLY A 186 6.40 3.81 -10.09
CA GLY A 186 5.74 3.05 -11.17
C GLY A 186 6.62 2.82 -12.40
N ARG A 187 6.09 2.04 -13.37
CA ARG A 187 6.81 1.66 -14.60
C ARG A 187 6.75 2.72 -15.70
N GLY A 188 5.87 3.71 -15.58
CA GLY A 188 5.73 4.77 -16.58
C GLY A 188 7.02 5.54 -16.81
N LEU A 189 7.32 5.87 -18.07
CA LEU A 189 8.49 6.66 -18.43
C LEU A 189 8.38 8.07 -17.84
N LYS A 190 9.34 8.41 -16.99
CA LYS A 190 9.53 9.74 -16.41
C LYS A 190 11.02 10.04 -16.39
N GLU A 191 11.42 11.26 -16.72
CA GLU A 191 12.81 11.68 -16.74
C GLU A 191 13.52 11.39 -15.41
N GLY A 192 12.92 11.78 -14.28
CA GLY A 192 13.48 11.53 -12.95
C GLY A 192 13.57 10.05 -12.52
N ASN A 193 13.03 9.11 -13.32
CA ASN A 193 13.15 7.66 -13.09
C ASN A 193 14.18 7.01 -14.02
N LEU A 194 14.82 7.77 -14.92
CA LEU A 194 15.91 7.26 -15.75
C LEU A 194 17.09 6.85 -14.87
N PHE A 195 17.83 5.84 -15.29
CA PHE A 195 18.92 5.30 -14.50
C PHE A 195 19.95 6.37 -14.12
N SER A 196 20.31 7.25 -15.07
CA SER A 196 21.26 8.36 -14.84
C SER A 196 20.75 9.43 -13.87
N GLU A 197 19.44 9.54 -13.69
CA GLU A 197 18.83 10.53 -12.77
C GLU A 197 18.52 9.91 -11.39
N ALA A 198 18.19 8.62 -11.36
CA ALA A 198 17.79 7.91 -10.16
C ALA A 198 18.94 7.18 -9.45
N ALA A 199 20.02 6.83 -10.19
CA ALA A 199 21.17 6.14 -9.63
C ALA A 199 22.12 7.11 -8.90
N GLU A 200 22.81 6.58 -7.87
CA GLU A 200 23.88 7.26 -7.13
C GLU A 200 23.44 8.57 -6.42
N GLY A 201 22.15 8.92 -6.45
CA GLY A 201 21.59 10.10 -5.83
C GLY A 201 20.45 9.80 -4.85
N VAL A 202 20.26 10.67 -3.87
CA VAL A 202 19.09 10.68 -2.98
C VAL A 202 18.43 12.04 -3.11
N HIS A 203 17.13 12.07 -3.41
CA HIS A 203 16.42 13.34 -3.50
C HIS A 203 15.04 13.28 -2.87
N ALA A 204 14.67 14.36 -2.18
CA ALA A 204 13.31 14.55 -1.68
C ALA A 204 12.37 14.93 -2.84
N TYR A 205 11.13 14.49 -2.77
CA TYR A 205 10.11 14.87 -3.75
C TYR A 205 8.76 15.12 -3.08
N GLY A 206 7.91 15.92 -3.70
CA GLY A 206 6.59 16.23 -3.16
C GLY A 206 6.59 16.86 -1.75
N VAL A 207 7.69 17.53 -1.36
CA VAL A 207 7.87 18.10 -0.02
C VAL A 207 6.73 19.06 0.31
N GLY A 208 6.08 18.82 1.47
CA GLY A 208 4.94 19.60 1.97
C GLY A 208 3.64 19.46 1.17
N LYS A 209 3.59 18.59 0.13
CA LYS A 209 2.41 18.40 -0.73
C LYS A 209 2.26 16.99 -1.31
N HIS A 210 2.92 16.01 -0.70
CA HIS A 210 2.81 14.62 -1.17
C HIS A 210 1.43 14.05 -0.88
N ARG A 211 0.85 13.36 -1.85
CA ARG A 211 -0.52 12.81 -1.81
C ARG A 211 -0.80 11.79 -0.70
N HIS A 212 0.24 11.21 -0.11
CA HIS A 212 0.10 10.28 1.00
C HIS A 212 -0.05 10.98 2.37
N ALA A 213 0.32 12.27 2.50
CA ALA A 213 0.17 12.97 3.77
C ALA A 213 -1.31 13.02 4.24
N PRO A 214 -2.28 13.50 3.43
CA PRO A 214 -3.69 13.51 3.85
C PRO A 214 -4.26 12.09 4.07
N GLU A 215 -3.74 11.07 3.39
CA GLU A 215 -4.13 9.67 3.62
C GLU A 215 -3.69 9.18 5.01
N ILE A 216 -2.46 9.50 5.43
CA ILE A 216 -1.95 9.19 6.76
C ILE A 216 -2.71 9.97 7.83
N GLU A 217 -2.89 11.27 7.64
CA GLU A 217 -3.61 12.16 8.55
C GLU A 217 -5.03 11.67 8.79
N GLN A 218 -5.76 11.27 7.72
CA GLN A 218 -7.12 10.75 7.82
C GLN A 218 -7.20 9.55 8.79
N GLU A 219 -6.33 8.57 8.64
CA GLU A 219 -6.40 7.36 9.46
C GLU A 219 -5.91 7.58 10.90
N LEU A 220 -4.90 8.44 11.11
CA LEU A 220 -4.46 8.82 12.45
C LEU A 220 -5.54 9.60 13.19
N ASN A 221 -6.18 10.56 12.54
CA ASN A 221 -7.28 11.34 13.10
C ASN A 221 -8.49 10.47 13.45
N LEU A 222 -8.85 9.56 12.55
CA LEU A 222 -9.96 8.65 12.80
C LEU A 222 -9.72 7.77 14.02
N GLU A 223 -8.52 7.23 14.17
CA GLU A 223 -8.18 6.37 15.29
C GLU A 223 -8.09 7.14 16.62
N ALA A 224 -7.53 8.34 16.58
CA ALA A 224 -7.42 9.19 17.74
C ALA A 224 -8.75 9.88 18.16
N GLY A 225 -9.81 9.78 17.32
CA GLY A 225 -11.08 10.50 17.52
C GLY A 225 -10.89 12.01 17.46
N ARG A 226 -10.00 12.50 16.57
CA ARG A 226 -9.63 13.91 16.38
C ARG A 226 -9.76 14.31 14.93
N ASP A 227 -9.51 15.58 14.62
CA ASP A 227 -9.52 16.17 13.28
C ASP A 227 -8.36 17.15 13.03
N ASP A 228 -7.43 17.26 14.00
CA ASP A 228 -6.36 18.25 14.01
C ASP A 228 -4.94 17.65 13.99
N ILE A 229 -4.80 16.33 13.83
CA ILE A 229 -3.48 15.70 13.66
C ILE A 229 -2.99 15.99 12.26
N GLY A 230 -1.90 16.76 12.16
CA GLY A 230 -1.16 16.97 10.92
C GLY A 230 0.20 16.26 10.95
N VAL A 231 0.69 15.82 9.80
CA VAL A 231 2.00 15.17 9.68
C VAL A 231 2.96 16.03 8.86
N THR A 232 4.18 16.20 9.37
CA THR A 232 5.28 16.71 8.55
C THR A 232 5.88 15.55 7.78
N PHE A 233 5.51 15.41 6.51
CA PHE A 233 5.90 14.28 5.66
C PHE A 233 6.92 14.66 4.62
N THR A 234 8.09 13.98 4.60
CA THR A 234 9.15 14.20 3.63
C THR A 234 9.59 12.89 3.00
N PRO A 235 9.10 12.55 1.80
CA PRO A 235 9.52 11.35 1.08
C PRO A 235 10.78 11.60 0.24
N HIS A 236 11.59 10.54 0.13
CA HIS A 236 12.80 10.53 -0.70
C HIS A 236 12.80 9.33 -1.63
N LEU A 237 13.28 9.51 -2.85
CA LEU A 237 13.73 8.40 -3.69
C LEU A 237 15.20 8.13 -3.43
N ILE A 238 15.53 6.86 -3.29
CA ILE A 238 16.90 6.40 -3.09
C ILE A 238 17.28 5.37 -4.16
N PRO A 239 18.59 5.23 -4.50
CA PRO A 239 19.06 4.43 -5.63
C PRO A 239 18.99 2.92 -5.34
N MET A 240 17.80 2.44 -5.05
CA MET A 240 17.47 1.01 -4.97
C MET A 240 16.17 0.72 -5.71
N THR A 241 16.00 -0.49 -6.19
CA THR A 241 14.79 -0.88 -6.93
C THR A 241 13.59 -1.02 -6.00
N ARG A 242 13.74 -1.78 -4.91
CA ARG A 242 12.68 -2.11 -3.95
C ARG A 242 13.13 -1.89 -2.53
N GLY A 243 12.19 -1.66 -1.67
CA GLY A 243 12.34 -1.43 -0.24
C GLY A 243 11.88 -0.03 0.14
N GLU A 244 11.37 0.08 1.33
CA GLU A 244 10.94 1.34 1.91
C GLU A 244 11.35 1.37 3.38
N LEU A 245 11.89 2.50 3.81
CA LEU A 245 12.24 2.78 5.20
C LEU A 245 11.55 4.07 5.62
N VAL A 246 10.76 3.99 6.65
CA VAL A 246 10.09 5.14 7.26
C VAL A 246 10.68 5.40 8.63
N THR A 247 11.02 6.64 8.93
CA THR A 247 11.46 7.10 10.25
C THR A 247 10.44 8.10 10.78
N CYS A 248 9.70 7.71 11.81
CA CYS A 248 8.77 8.57 12.50
C CYS A 248 9.44 9.17 13.75
N HIS A 249 9.43 10.50 13.86
CA HIS A 249 9.86 11.22 15.04
C HIS A 249 8.61 11.73 15.76
N VAL A 250 8.46 11.33 17.03
CA VAL A 250 7.29 11.70 17.84
C VAL A 250 7.72 12.12 19.24
N ARG A 251 6.82 12.78 19.98
CA ARG A 251 6.95 12.97 21.44
C ARG A 251 6.07 11.97 22.16
N GLY A 252 6.64 11.30 23.15
CA GLY A 252 5.96 10.29 23.92
C GLY A 252 6.93 9.53 24.84
N ASP A 253 6.43 8.48 25.43
CA ASP A 253 7.18 7.56 26.27
C ASP A 253 7.57 6.30 25.47
N VAL A 254 8.85 5.98 25.44
CA VAL A 254 9.39 4.89 24.62
C VAL A 254 8.84 3.52 25.04
N ASP A 255 8.70 3.27 26.33
CA ASP A 255 8.25 1.97 26.85
C ASP A 255 6.75 1.78 26.57
N GLN A 256 5.96 2.85 26.68
CA GLN A 256 4.52 2.81 26.36
C GLN A 256 4.29 2.60 24.86
N ILE A 257 5.04 3.25 23.98
CA ILE A 257 4.96 3.08 22.53
C ILE A 257 5.36 1.65 22.15
N GLN A 258 6.47 1.13 22.69
CA GLN A 258 6.91 -0.24 22.47
C GLN A 258 5.83 -1.24 22.89
N ALA A 259 5.31 -1.10 24.10
CA ALA A 259 4.29 -2.00 24.64
C ALA A 259 2.99 -1.98 23.82
N ALA A 260 2.57 -0.81 23.32
CA ALA A 260 1.39 -0.69 22.47
C ALA A 260 1.57 -1.41 21.13
N LEU A 261 2.73 -1.28 20.50
CA LEU A 261 3.08 -1.99 19.25
C LEU A 261 3.15 -3.50 19.48
N GLU A 262 3.83 -3.96 20.53
CA GLU A 262 3.93 -5.40 20.86
C GLU A 262 2.56 -6.02 21.12
N ALA A 263 1.72 -5.34 21.91
CA ALA A 263 0.38 -5.81 22.21
C ALA A 263 -0.51 -5.89 20.96
N LYS A 264 -0.43 -4.89 20.08
CA LYS A 264 -1.22 -4.87 18.84
C LYS A 264 -0.81 -5.95 17.85
N TYR A 265 0.48 -6.19 17.69
CA TYR A 265 1.01 -7.07 16.65
C TYR A 265 1.45 -8.45 17.17
N ALA A 266 1.10 -8.82 18.41
CA ALA A 266 1.47 -10.11 18.99
C ALA A 266 1.12 -11.31 18.11
N ASP A 267 -0.06 -11.28 17.47
CA ASP A 267 -0.58 -12.34 16.60
C ASP A 267 -0.56 -11.98 15.12
N ALA A 268 0.09 -10.86 14.73
CA ALA A 268 0.14 -10.42 13.33
C ALA A 268 1.24 -11.18 12.57
N PRO A 269 0.90 -12.04 11.59
CA PRO A 269 1.87 -12.94 10.96
C PRO A 269 2.91 -12.20 10.10
N PHE A 270 2.62 -10.98 9.69
CA PHE A 270 3.46 -10.19 8.79
C PHE A 270 4.16 -9.00 9.46
N VAL A 271 3.84 -8.68 10.72
CA VAL A 271 4.45 -7.57 11.45
C VAL A 271 5.30 -8.09 12.58
N ALA A 272 6.56 -7.66 12.63
CA ALA A 272 7.49 -8.00 13.71
C ALA A 272 7.95 -6.71 14.40
N VAL A 273 7.58 -6.55 15.68
CA VAL A 273 8.11 -5.51 16.55
C VAL A 273 9.42 -6.02 17.15
N LEU A 274 10.49 -5.27 16.96
CA LEU A 274 11.81 -5.64 17.43
C LEU A 274 11.98 -5.22 18.90
N PRO A 275 12.78 -5.96 19.70
CA PRO A 275 13.14 -5.53 21.06
C PRO A 275 13.80 -4.14 21.07
N LEU A 276 13.68 -3.40 22.18
CA LEU A 276 14.22 -2.04 22.33
C LEU A 276 15.74 -1.94 22.13
N ASP A 277 16.49 -3.02 22.36
CA ASP A 277 17.94 -3.11 22.18
C ASP A 277 18.36 -3.69 20.84
N ALA A 278 17.40 -4.01 19.97
CA ALA A 278 17.69 -4.57 18.66
C ALA A 278 18.40 -3.54 17.74
N PRO A 279 19.28 -4.00 16.86
CA PRO A 279 19.84 -3.13 15.82
C PRO A 279 18.72 -2.62 14.88
N PRO A 280 18.92 -1.43 14.27
CA PRO A 280 17.94 -0.86 13.35
C PRO A 280 17.59 -1.83 12.21
N PRO A 281 16.28 -1.89 11.81
CA PRO A 281 15.87 -2.72 10.71
C PRO A 281 16.44 -2.20 9.38
N ASP A 282 16.64 -3.13 8.43
CA ASP A 282 17.19 -2.85 7.11
C ASP A 282 16.21 -3.34 6.03
N THR A 283 16.04 -2.58 4.96
CA THR A 283 15.16 -2.90 3.83
C THR A 283 15.51 -4.26 3.18
N ARG A 284 16.79 -4.69 3.25
CA ARG A 284 17.24 -6.01 2.77
C ARG A 284 16.58 -7.17 3.51
N HIS A 285 16.12 -6.95 4.76
CA HIS A 285 15.50 -7.99 5.57
C HIS A 285 14.03 -8.28 5.20
N VAL A 286 13.41 -7.41 4.41
CA VAL A 286 12.00 -7.49 4.02
C VAL A 286 11.78 -7.54 2.51
N ARG A 287 12.78 -7.23 1.72
CA ARG A 287 12.70 -7.16 0.26
C ARG A 287 12.16 -8.46 -0.34
N GLY A 288 11.14 -8.36 -1.19
CA GLY A 288 10.43 -9.47 -1.84
C GLY A 288 9.48 -10.24 -0.92
N THR A 289 9.25 -9.77 0.31
CA THR A 289 8.39 -10.43 1.30
C THR A 289 7.22 -9.54 1.73
N ASN A 290 6.16 -10.16 2.27
CA ASN A 290 5.03 -9.43 2.87
C ASN A 290 5.31 -9.03 4.34
N LYS A 291 6.58 -8.93 4.76
CA LYS A 291 6.94 -8.62 6.13
C LYS A 291 7.14 -7.12 6.35
N CYS A 292 6.74 -6.68 7.53
CA CYS A 292 7.01 -5.39 8.14
C CYS A 292 7.87 -5.61 9.38
N ARG A 293 8.89 -4.77 9.60
CA ARG A 293 9.70 -4.79 10.82
C ARG A 293 9.73 -3.40 11.41
N ILE A 294 9.35 -3.30 12.69
CA ILE A 294 9.24 -2.04 13.44
C ILE A 294 10.21 -2.08 14.62
N ALA A 295 10.92 -0.99 14.84
CA ALA A 295 11.80 -0.80 15.98
C ALA A 295 11.60 0.58 16.60
N VAL A 296 11.63 0.64 17.92
CA VAL A 296 11.44 1.88 18.71
C VAL A 296 12.74 2.22 19.43
N TYR A 297 13.12 3.47 19.40
CA TYR A 297 14.35 3.96 20.04
C TYR A 297 14.08 5.24 20.84
N PRO A 298 14.65 5.38 22.04
CA PRO A 298 14.69 6.68 22.70
C PRO A 298 15.60 7.62 21.92
N ALA A 299 15.15 8.84 21.66
CA ALA A 299 16.03 9.86 21.16
C ALA A 299 16.92 10.42 22.27
N ARG A 300 18.06 11.05 21.90
CA ARG A 300 18.92 11.73 22.86
C ARG A 300 18.21 12.85 23.64
N VAL A 301 17.21 13.46 23.02
CA VAL A 301 16.36 14.48 23.66
C VAL A 301 15.24 13.78 24.42
N LYS A 302 15.18 14.02 25.74
CA LYS A 302 14.17 13.41 26.62
C LYS A 302 12.74 13.69 26.11
N GLY A 303 11.89 12.66 26.13
CA GLY A 303 10.51 12.71 25.68
C GLY A 303 10.34 12.71 24.17
N ARG A 304 11.42 12.48 23.39
CA ARG A 304 11.34 12.20 21.95
C ARG A 304 11.64 10.73 21.69
N VAL A 305 10.90 10.16 20.77
CA VAL A 305 10.98 8.75 20.34
C VAL A 305 11.15 8.69 18.84
N ILE A 306 11.94 7.73 18.38
CA ILE A 306 12.16 7.42 16.98
C ILE A 306 11.59 6.04 16.72
N VAL A 307 10.62 5.95 15.82
CA VAL A 307 10.09 4.66 15.34
C VAL A 307 10.59 4.45 13.92
N ILE A 308 11.29 3.35 13.69
CA ILE A 308 11.80 2.99 12.36
C ILE A 308 11.07 1.76 11.87
N GLU A 309 10.55 1.84 10.66
CA GLU A 309 9.88 0.73 10.00
C GLU A 309 10.47 0.47 8.62
N VAL A 310 10.50 -0.82 8.23
CA VAL A 310 10.89 -1.23 6.88
C VAL A 310 9.90 -2.23 6.30
N ILE A 311 9.58 -2.03 5.02
CA ILE A 311 8.77 -2.94 4.19
C ILE A 311 9.36 -3.07 2.79
N ASP A 312 8.87 -4.02 2.00
CA ASP A 312 8.97 -3.96 0.54
C ASP A 312 7.82 -3.11 0.00
N ASN A 313 8.13 -2.00 -0.68
CA ASN A 313 7.14 -1.05 -1.17
C ASN A 313 6.17 -1.63 -2.22
N LEU A 314 6.54 -2.71 -2.94
CA LEU A 314 5.67 -3.38 -3.90
C LEU A 314 4.93 -4.59 -3.31
N VAL A 315 5.44 -5.20 -2.23
CA VAL A 315 4.79 -6.33 -1.58
C VAL A 315 3.97 -5.84 -0.40
N LYS A 316 4.56 -5.69 0.80
CA LYS A 316 3.80 -5.23 1.98
C LYS A 316 3.22 -3.83 1.80
N GLY A 317 3.92 -2.96 1.09
CA GLY A 317 3.44 -1.60 0.78
C GLY A 317 2.38 -1.54 -0.33
N SER A 318 1.98 -2.66 -0.95
CA SER A 318 1.04 -2.68 -2.09
C SER A 318 0.36 -4.05 -2.22
N THR A 319 0.88 -4.93 -3.07
CA THR A 319 0.21 -6.16 -3.52
C THR A 319 0.04 -7.20 -2.42
N GLY A 320 1.04 -7.38 -1.56
CA GLY A 320 0.96 -8.32 -0.44
C GLY A 320 0.00 -7.84 0.65
N GLN A 321 -0.23 -6.53 0.73
CA GLN A 321 -1.25 -5.94 1.61
C GLN A 321 -2.66 -6.15 1.04
N ALA A 322 -2.80 -6.19 -0.29
CA ALA A 322 -4.06 -6.37 -0.99
C ALA A 322 -4.55 -7.82 -1.03
N ILE A 323 -3.63 -8.81 -1.03
CA ILE A 323 -3.91 -10.26 -1.03
C ILE A 323 -4.09 -10.78 0.38
#